data_196c244a058d5b4e577ecae81bbc3ca5
#
_entry.id   196c244a058d5b4e577ecae81bbc3ca5
#
_cell.length_a   1.000
_cell.length_b   1.000
_cell.length_c   1.000
_cell.angle_alpha   90.00
_cell.angle_beta   90.00
_cell.angle_gamma   90.00
#
_symmetry.space_group_name_H-M   'P 1'
#
loop_
_entity.id
_entity.type
_entity.pdbx_description
1 polymer ?
#
loop_
_entity_poly.entity_id
_entity_poly.type
_entity_poly.pdbx_seq_one_letter_code
_entity_poly.pdbx_strand_id
1 'polypeptide(L)'
;MPDTQDLPQIAEAKAQATPAPTAALVAEIVRFRLNETITEQTLVDFARATGPLVRACPGFLGRHLMRDSNGVWTDLVLWENLDAARAAALAVTADPAFAPFMAALDVSSIEMSHQPVLWSLDG
;
A
#
# COMPACT_ATOMS: atom_id res chain seq x y z
N MET A 1 -19.42 -22.75 11.51
CA MET A 1 -19.35 -22.37 11.11
C MET A 1 -18.89 -21.93 10.85
N PRO A 2 -18.99 -21.83 11.15
CA PRO A 2 -18.80 -21.28 10.84
C PRO A 2 -18.34 -20.78 10.59
N ASP A 3 -18.52 -20.82 10.91
CA ASP A 3 -18.44 -20.23 10.57
C ASP A 3 -18.26 -19.73 10.64
N THR A 4 -18.46 -19.77 10.96
CA THR A 4 -18.52 -19.21 10.89
C THR A 4 -18.48 -18.83 11.12
N GLN A 5 -18.53 -18.85 11.47
CA GLN A 5 -18.78 -18.46 11.57
C GLN A 5 -18.79 -18.21 12.00
N ASP A 6 -18.82 -18.40 12.33
CA ASP A 6 -19.11 -18.07 12.55
C ASP A 6 -19.06 -17.67 12.92
N LEU A 7 -19.16 -17.50 13.17
CA LEU A 7 -19.43 -17.02 13.38
C LEU A 7 -19.82 -16.53 13.67
N PRO A 8 -20.16 -16.55 13.76
CA PRO A 8 -20.65 -15.85 14.00
C PRO A 8 -20.54 -15.38 14.55
N GLN A 9 -20.67 -15.26 14.90
CA GLN A 9 -20.55 -14.57 15.34
C GLN A 9 -19.78 -14.15 15.23
N ILE A 10 -19.37 -14.17 14.90
CA ILE A 10 -18.74 -13.42 14.52
C ILE A 10 -19.00 -12.90 13.77
N ALA A 11 -19.76 -12.94 13.43
CA ALA A 11 -20.11 -12.25 12.83
C ALA A 11 -20.73 -11.61 13.08
N GLU A 12 -21.32 -11.75 13.65
CA GLU A 12 -21.77 -10.93 14.05
C GLU A 12 -21.22 -10.39 14.75
N ALA A 13 -20.98 -10.89 14.97
CA ALA A 13 -20.29 -10.21 15.44
C ALA A 13 -19.41 -9.83 14.74
N LYS A 14 -19.45 -10.04 13.95
CA LYS A 14 -18.89 -9.55 13.27
C LYS A 14 -19.27 -8.75 12.71
N ALA A 15 -19.84 -8.90 12.84
CA ALA A 15 -20.26 -7.94 12.34
C ALA A 15 -20.43 -6.89 13.10
N GLN A 16 -20.51 -7.04 13.78
CA GLN A 16 -20.49 -6.06 14.34
C GLN A 16 -19.48 -5.54 14.71
N ALA A 17 -19.22 -5.81 14.73
CA ALA A 17 -18.38 -5.31 14.99
C ALA A 17 -17.66 -4.57 14.43
N THR A 18 -17.50 -4.45 14.37
CA THR A 18 -17.00 -3.84 14.06
C THR A 18 -16.56 -2.80 13.60
N PRO A 19 -16.85 -2.09 13.50
CA PRO A 19 -16.71 -0.80 12.99
C PRO A 19 -15.38 -0.25 13.08
N ALA A 20 -14.69 -0.68 13.87
CA ALA A 20 -13.35 -0.26 14.04
C ALA A 20 -12.59 -0.16 12.75
N PRO A 21 -12.91 -0.85 11.69
CA PRO A 21 -12.11 -0.80 10.48
C PRO A 21 -11.90 0.59 9.91
N THR A 22 -12.86 1.51 10.11
CA THR A 22 -12.68 2.84 9.56
C THR A 22 -11.60 3.63 10.26
N ALA A 23 -11.29 3.27 11.50
CA ALA A 23 -10.25 3.93 12.26
C ALA A 23 -8.93 3.18 12.23
N ALA A 24 -8.90 2.02 11.62
CA ALA A 24 -7.70 1.21 11.59
C ALA A 24 -6.68 1.77 10.61
N LEU A 25 -5.42 1.76 11.01
CA LEU A 25 -4.32 2.04 10.09
C LEU A 25 -4.36 1.00 8.97
N VAL A 26 -3.97 1.42 7.79
CA VAL A 26 -3.96 0.54 6.61
C VAL A 26 -2.57 0.51 6.01
N ALA A 27 -2.10 -0.68 5.71
CA ALA A 27 -0.90 -0.86 4.91
C ALA A 27 -1.33 -1.09 3.46
N GLU A 28 -0.88 -0.20 2.58
CA GLU A 28 -1.04 -0.39 1.14
C GLU A 28 0.23 -1.07 0.66
N ILE A 29 0.08 -2.25 0.08
CA ILE A 29 1.21 -3.07 -0.31
C ILE A 29 1.14 -3.30 -1.80
N VAL A 30 2.16 -2.79 -2.51
CA VAL A 30 2.27 -2.98 -3.97
C VAL A 30 3.53 -3.79 -4.23
N ARG A 31 3.37 -4.95 -4.86
CA ARG A 31 4.50 -5.80 -5.23
C ARG A 31 4.65 -5.81 -6.74
N PHE A 32 5.89 -5.82 -7.21
CA PHE A 32 6.14 -5.71 -8.64
C PHE A 32 7.57 -6.11 -9.00
N ARG A 33 7.79 -6.34 -10.29
CA ARG A 33 9.12 -6.48 -10.86
C ARG A 33 9.40 -5.28 -11.75
N LEU A 34 10.69 -5.03 -11.98
CA LEU A 34 11.09 -3.92 -12.85
C LEU A 34 11.11 -4.38 -14.31
N ASN A 35 10.91 -3.43 -15.22
CA ASN A 35 11.23 -3.63 -16.61
C ASN A 35 12.74 -3.89 -16.74
N GLU A 36 13.14 -4.62 -17.79
CA GLU A 36 14.49 -5.15 -17.90
C GLU A 36 15.60 -4.13 -17.89
N THR A 37 15.32 -2.93 -18.41
CA THR A 37 16.35 -1.91 -18.53
C THR A 37 16.50 -1.03 -17.29
N ILE A 38 15.66 -1.25 -16.28
CA ILE A 38 15.65 -0.39 -15.08
C ILE A 38 16.55 -0.98 -14.01
N THR A 39 17.49 -0.16 -13.52
CA THR A 39 18.36 -0.57 -12.42
C THR A 39 17.71 -0.28 -11.07
N GLU A 40 18.22 -0.91 -10.02
CA GLU A 40 17.75 -0.64 -8.66
C GLU A 40 17.87 0.84 -8.32
N GLN A 41 19.03 1.44 -8.63
CA GLN A 41 19.25 2.83 -8.30
C GLN A 41 18.27 3.74 -9.01
N THR A 42 18.01 3.46 -10.28
CA THR A 42 17.04 4.25 -11.05
C THR A 42 15.65 4.19 -10.43
N LEU A 43 15.21 2.99 -10.02
CA LEU A 43 13.91 2.88 -9.38
C LEU A 43 13.87 3.64 -8.04
N VAL A 44 14.91 3.52 -7.24
CA VAL A 44 14.98 4.24 -5.96
C VAL A 44 14.93 5.75 -6.20
N ASP A 45 15.61 6.22 -7.22
CA ASP A 45 15.59 7.65 -7.57
C ASP A 45 14.19 8.10 -7.99
N PHE A 46 13.50 7.29 -8.80
CA PHE A 46 12.11 7.60 -9.18
C PHE A 46 11.18 7.60 -7.97
N ALA A 47 11.35 6.63 -7.07
CA ALA A 47 10.55 6.59 -5.85
C ALA A 47 10.80 7.83 -4.99
N ARG A 48 12.08 8.22 -4.85
CA ARG A 48 12.45 9.40 -4.08
C ARG A 48 11.81 10.65 -4.68
N ALA A 49 11.79 10.74 -6.00
CA ALA A 49 11.19 11.90 -6.68
C ALA A 49 9.68 12.01 -6.42
N THR A 50 9.00 10.90 -6.15
CA THR A 50 7.57 10.90 -5.82
C THR A 50 7.30 11.13 -4.34
N GLY A 51 8.35 11.15 -3.50
CA GLY A 51 8.21 11.29 -2.06
C GLY A 51 7.40 12.49 -1.61
N PRO A 52 7.74 13.70 -2.08
CA PRO A 52 6.96 14.88 -1.69
C PRO A 52 5.49 14.79 -2.06
N LEU A 53 5.18 14.20 -3.21
CA LEU A 53 3.81 14.03 -3.68
C LEU A 53 3.03 13.11 -2.75
N VAL A 54 3.61 11.97 -2.39
CA VAL A 54 2.97 11.01 -1.50
C VAL A 54 2.83 11.59 -0.09
N ARG A 55 3.89 12.24 0.39
CA ARG A 55 3.89 12.83 1.73
C ARG A 55 2.81 13.89 1.90
N ALA A 56 2.47 14.60 0.84
CA ALA A 56 1.48 15.67 0.90
C ALA A 56 0.05 15.13 0.97
N CYS A 57 -0.18 13.85 0.70
CA CYS A 57 -1.52 13.28 0.76
C CYS A 57 -2.01 13.18 2.20
N PRO A 58 -3.24 13.62 2.48
CA PRO A 58 -3.79 13.53 3.83
C PRO A 58 -3.80 12.09 4.32
N GLY A 59 -3.40 11.89 5.56
CA GLY A 59 -3.38 10.57 6.19
C GLY A 59 -2.12 9.77 5.95
N PHE A 60 -1.13 10.34 5.27
CA PHE A 60 0.14 9.66 5.06
C PHE A 60 0.89 9.46 6.38
N LEU A 61 1.39 8.26 6.63
CA LEU A 61 2.14 7.94 7.84
C LEU A 61 3.57 7.49 7.57
N GLY A 62 3.82 6.80 6.48
CA GLY A 62 5.16 6.34 6.16
C GLY A 62 5.19 5.53 4.89
N ARG A 63 6.38 5.39 4.31
CA ARG A 63 6.58 4.63 3.08
C ARG A 63 7.92 3.93 3.12
N HIS A 64 7.92 2.67 2.70
CA HIS A 64 9.13 1.86 2.64
C HIS A 64 9.17 1.10 1.33
N LEU A 65 10.34 1.12 0.70
CA LEU A 65 10.57 0.38 -0.55
C LEU A 65 11.59 -0.71 -0.27
N MET A 66 11.25 -1.93 -0.63
CA MET A 66 12.07 -3.11 -0.34
C MET A 66 12.18 -3.99 -1.57
N ARG A 67 13.22 -4.80 -1.63
CA ARG A 67 13.38 -5.79 -2.71
C ARG A 67 13.86 -7.10 -2.09
N ASP A 68 13.23 -8.21 -2.47
CA ASP A 68 13.70 -9.51 -2.02
C ASP A 68 14.84 -10.03 -2.93
N SER A 69 15.38 -11.19 -2.58
CA SER A 69 16.49 -11.76 -3.32
C SER A 69 16.11 -12.28 -4.71
N ASN A 70 14.81 -12.40 -4.98
CA ASN A 70 14.31 -12.87 -6.27
C ASN A 70 13.94 -11.73 -7.21
N GLY A 71 14.22 -10.50 -6.84
CA GLY A 71 13.93 -9.35 -7.69
C GLY A 71 12.49 -8.86 -7.59
N VAL A 72 11.74 -9.28 -6.59
CA VAL A 72 10.39 -8.77 -6.35
C VAL A 72 10.48 -7.60 -5.38
N TRP A 73 9.95 -6.47 -5.80
CA TRP A 73 9.91 -5.25 -5.00
C TRP A 73 8.60 -5.14 -4.24
N THR A 74 8.67 -4.49 -3.10
CA THR A 74 7.49 -4.15 -2.32
C THR A 74 7.54 -2.67 -1.99
N ASP A 75 6.50 -1.94 -2.36
CA ASP A 75 6.30 -0.55 -1.95
C ASP A 75 5.19 -0.58 -0.91
N LEU A 76 5.55 -0.33 0.34
CA LEU A 76 4.62 -0.37 1.45
C LEU A 76 4.37 1.04 1.94
N VAL A 77 3.11 1.46 1.92
CA VAL A 77 2.72 2.79 2.39
C VAL A 77 1.70 2.64 3.51
N LEU A 78 1.94 3.33 4.61
CA LEU A 78 1.03 3.32 5.75
C LEU A 78 0.15 4.55 5.71
N TRP A 79 -1.15 4.33 5.89
CA TRP A 79 -2.18 5.38 5.87
C TRP A 79 -3.02 5.33 7.13
N GLU A 80 -3.58 6.46 7.52
CA GLU A 80 -4.44 6.54 8.70
C GLU A 80 -5.67 5.65 8.60
N ASN A 81 -6.18 5.46 7.37
CA ASN A 81 -7.34 4.61 7.13
C ASN A 81 -7.44 4.29 5.64
N LEU A 82 -8.39 3.45 5.29
CA LEU A 82 -8.57 3.02 3.91
C LEU A 82 -9.00 4.15 2.98
N ASP A 83 -9.84 5.05 3.47
CA ASP A 83 -10.28 6.18 2.64
C ASP A 83 -9.12 7.08 2.26
N ALA A 84 -8.19 7.32 3.19
CA ALA A 84 -6.98 8.09 2.90
C ALA A 84 -6.14 7.40 1.84
N ALA A 85 -5.96 6.08 1.94
CA ALA A 85 -5.19 5.32 0.96
C ALA A 85 -5.82 5.43 -0.43
N ARG A 86 -7.13 5.31 -0.51
CA ARG A 86 -7.83 5.36 -1.80
C ARG A 86 -7.78 6.75 -2.43
N ALA A 87 -7.97 7.79 -1.61
CA ALA A 87 -7.90 9.16 -2.10
C ALA A 87 -6.50 9.47 -2.61
N ALA A 88 -5.48 9.01 -1.89
CA ALA A 88 -4.10 9.22 -2.29
C ALA A 88 -3.79 8.52 -3.62
N ALA A 89 -4.30 7.30 -3.80
CA ALA A 89 -4.07 6.57 -5.05
C ALA A 89 -4.59 7.35 -6.25
N LEU A 90 -5.77 7.96 -6.12
CA LEU A 90 -6.33 8.77 -7.20
C LEU A 90 -5.47 10.02 -7.45
N ALA A 91 -5.05 10.70 -6.40
CA ALA A 91 -4.29 11.94 -6.54
C ALA A 91 -2.89 11.68 -7.12
N VAL A 92 -2.22 10.65 -6.60
CA VAL A 92 -0.85 10.35 -6.99
C VAL A 92 -0.77 9.85 -8.41
N THR A 93 -1.65 8.92 -8.80
CA THR A 93 -1.60 8.36 -10.15
C THR A 93 -2.01 9.36 -11.22
N ALA A 94 -2.73 10.41 -10.86
CA ALA A 94 -3.11 11.46 -11.80
C ALA A 94 -2.00 12.49 -11.99
N ASP A 95 -0.99 12.51 -11.14
CA ASP A 95 0.07 13.51 -11.20
C ASP A 95 1.16 13.06 -12.17
N PRO A 96 1.56 13.93 -13.14
CA PRO A 96 2.62 13.57 -14.09
C PRO A 96 3.95 13.20 -13.43
N ALA A 97 4.21 13.70 -12.23
CA ALA A 97 5.45 13.39 -11.52
C ALA A 97 5.57 11.92 -11.15
N PHE A 98 4.46 11.20 -11.12
CA PHE A 98 4.45 9.77 -10.81
C PHE A 98 4.72 8.90 -12.03
N ALA A 99 4.65 9.47 -13.23
CA ALA A 99 4.77 8.69 -14.47
C ALA A 99 6.09 7.94 -14.63
N PRO A 100 7.26 8.54 -14.32
CA PRO A 100 8.51 7.78 -14.46
C PRO A 100 8.57 6.55 -13.57
N PHE A 101 8.07 6.65 -12.35
CA PHE A 101 8.03 5.52 -11.43
C PHE A 101 7.15 4.40 -12.02
N MET A 102 5.95 4.73 -12.46
CA MET A 102 5.03 3.74 -13.03
C MET A 102 5.61 3.10 -14.30
N ALA A 103 6.26 3.90 -15.14
CA ALA A 103 6.83 3.38 -16.38
C ALA A 103 7.98 2.40 -16.16
N ALA A 104 8.61 2.44 -14.99
CA ALA A 104 9.71 1.55 -14.65
C ALA A 104 9.23 0.15 -14.25
N LEU A 105 7.95 -0.01 -13.93
CA LEU A 105 7.40 -1.27 -13.45
C LEU A 105 6.95 -2.16 -14.60
N ASP A 106 7.16 -3.47 -14.44
CA ASP A 106 6.53 -4.45 -15.32
C ASP A 106 5.06 -4.55 -14.90
N VAL A 107 4.18 -3.97 -15.70
CA VAL A 107 2.76 -3.85 -15.39
C VAL A 107 2.12 -5.21 -15.12
N SER A 108 2.54 -6.23 -15.84
CA SER A 108 1.96 -7.58 -15.69
C SER A 108 2.29 -8.21 -14.34
N SER A 109 3.29 -7.69 -13.64
CA SER A 109 3.72 -8.22 -12.35
C SER A 109 3.09 -7.52 -11.16
N ILE A 110 2.35 -6.44 -11.37
CA ILE A 110 1.86 -5.60 -10.27
C ILE A 110 0.75 -6.30 -9.50
N GLU A 111 0.92 -6.39 -8.19
CA GLU A 111 -0.10 -6.88 -7.26
C GLU A 111 -0.27 -5.85 -6.16
N MET A 112 -1.51 -5.48 -5.87
CA MET A 112 -1.79 -4.50 -4.83
C MET A 112 -2.79 -5.06 -3.83
N SER A 113 -2.56 -4.78 -2.55
CA SER A 113 -3.51 -5.09 -1.50
C SER A 113 -3.55 -3.98 -0.46
N HIS A 114 -4.68 -3.89 0.24
CA HIS A 114 -4.84 -3.02 1.39
C HIS A 114 -5.15 -3.91 2.59
N GLN A 115 -4.37 -3.80 3.64
CA GLN A 115 -4.51 -4.65 4.81
C GLN A 115 -4.61 -3.79 6.07
N PRO A 116 -5.64 -4.01 6.90
CA PRO A 116 -5.69 -3.29 8.16
C PRO A 116 -4.54 -3.73 9.06
N VAL A 117 -3.93 -2.77 9.74
CA VAL A 117 -2.89 -3.07 10.70
C VAL A 117 -3.57 -3.41 12.02
N LEU A 118 -3.37 -4.62 12.50
CA LEU A 118 -4.07 -5.10 13.69
C LEU A 118 -3.30 -4.82 14.97
N TRP A 119 -1.98 -4.63 14.86
CA TRP A 119 -1.13 -4.38 16.02
C TRP A 119 0.19 -3.78 15.54
N SER A 120 0.72 -2.85 16.33
CA SER A 120 2.00 -2.23 16.04
C SER A 120 2.80 -2.08 17.30
N LEU A 121 4.10 -2.21 17.15
CA LEU A 121 5.06 -1.89 18.20
C LEU A 121 6.10 -0.96 17.58
N ASP A 122 6.14 0.26 18.08
CA ASP A 122 7.08 1.25 17.56
C ASP A 122 8.40 1.17 18.32
N GLY A 123 9.50 1.32 17.59
CA GLY A 123 10.81 1.23 18.19
C GLY A 123 11.65 2.45 18.03
#